data_e2ac9d732007d61395305f0a68cf8634
#
_entry.id   e2ac9d732007d61395305f0a68cf8634
#
_cell.length_a   1.000
_cell.length_b   1.000
_cell.length_c   1.000
_cell.angle_alpha   90.00
_cell.angle_beta   90.00
_cell.angle_gamma   90.00
#
_symmetry.space_group_name_H-M   'P 1'
#
loop_
_entity.id
_entity.type
_entity.pdbx_description
1 polymer ?
#
loop_
_entity_poly.entity_id
_entity_poly.type
_entity_poly.pdbx_seq_one_letter_code
_entity_poly.pdbx_strand_id
1 'polypeptide(L)'
;VTVTDAFEGRVVDAPLAGAAVFIDLNGNNQLDADEPSGTTDANGYFNIEPLTPVAGIVPKIISIGGTDSKTGAVLPNLALVSDVPADLSQAVNVTPLTTLLASVDTLQAKAQLLAALGVSGTPEALLTTDGWAEAEAGDEDAKAAQRVNQQLGLLLQTATTQTVCRIMQTCFLRTVQ
;
A
#
# COMPACT_ATOMS: atom_id res chain seq x y z
N VAL A 1 -19.66 -8.33 -13.62
CA VAL A 1 -20.00 -8.61 -12.21
C VAL A 1 -20.05 -7.26 -11.52
N THR A 2 -21.24 -6.82 -11.12
CA THR A 2 -21.40 -5.63 -10.27
C THR A 2 -21.07 -6.08 -8.84
N VAL A 3 -20.01 -5.56 -8.27
CA VAL A 3 -19.72 -5.75 -6.84
C VAL A 3 -20.64 -4.78 -6.10
N THR A 4 -21.57 -5.32 -5.31
CA THR A 4 -22.58 -4.55 -4.57
C THR A 4 -22.12 -4.23 -3.14
N ASP A 5 -21.05 -4.86 -2.67
CA ASP A 5 -20.54 -4.69 -1.32
C ASP A 5 -19.32 -3.76 -1.33
N ALA A 6 -19.17 -2.99 -0.27
CA ALA A 6 -18.04 -2.10 -0.10
C ALA A 6 -16.72 -2.89 -0.10
N PHE A 7 -15.69 -2.32 -0.70
CA PHE A 7 -14.36 -2.89 -0.74
C PHE A 7 -13.58 -2.49 0.51
N GLU A 8 -13.17 -3.47 1.30
CA GLU A 8 -12.52 -3.26 2.59
C GLU A 8 -11.05 -3.62 2.55
N GLY A 9 -10.27 -3.01 3.43
CA GLY A 9 -8.87 -3.37 3.57
C GLY A 9 -8.17 -2.65 4.71
N ARG A 10 -6.85 -2.85 4.75
CA ARG A 10 -6.00 -2.27 5.77
C ARG A 10 -4.70 -1.74 5.19
N VAL A 11 -4.30 -0.54 5.59
CA VAL A 11 -3.01 0.06 5.23
C VAL A 11 -2.05 -0.10 6.40
N VAL A 12 -0.94 -0.81 6.17
CA VAL A 12 0.01 -1.19 7.21
C VAL A 12 1.45 -1.03 6.76
N ASP A 13 2.15 -0.07 7.36
CA ASP A 13 3.62 -0.01 7.50
C ASP A 13 4.04 -0.16 8.99
N ALA A 14 3.47 0.40 9.91
CA ALA A 14 2.56 0.14 11.05
C ALA A 14 1.15 0.57 10.61
N PRO A 15 0.09 0.28 11.37
CA PRO A 15 -1.24 0.76 10.97
C PRO A 15 -1.23 2.27 10.72
N LEU A 16 -1.58 2.70 9.51
CA LEU A 16 -1.56 4.11 9.11
C LEU A 16 -2.95 4.73 9.28
N ALA A 17 -3.09 5.64 10.24
CA ALA A 17 -4.31 6.38 10.49
C ALA A 17 -4.43 7.61 9.59
N GLY A 18 -5.62 7.88 9.04
CA GLY A 18 -5.89 9.06 8.23
C GLY A 18 -5.19 9.08 6.87
N ALA A 19 -4.75 7.94 6.35
CA ALA A 19 -4.24 7.83 4.99
C ALA A 19 -5.39 7.94 3.98
N ALA A 20 -5.21 8.68 2.89
CA ALA A 20 -6.13 8.66 1.77
C ALA A 20 -5.92 7.38 0.97
N VAL A 21 -6.99 6.63 0.69
CA VAL A 21 -6.94 5.39 -0.10
C VAL A 21 -7.88 5.51 -1.28
N PHE A 22 -7.44 5.12 -2.46
CA PHE A 22 -8.26 5.15 -3.67
C PHE A 22 -7.89 4.00 -4.61
N ILE A 23 -8.79 3.74 -5.56
CA ILE A 23 -8.58 2.75 -6.61
C ILE A 23 -8.27 3.50 -7.90
N ASP A 24 -7.00 3.47 -8.30
CA ASP A 24 -6.53 4.05 -9.56
C ASP A 24 -7.06 3.23 -10.74
N LEU A 25 -8.02 3.81 -11.46
CA LEU A 25 -8.72 3.17 -12.57
C LEU A 25 -8.10 3.47 -13.93
N ASN A 26 -7.17 4.43 -14.01
CA ASN A 26 -6.58 4.86 -15.27
C ASN A 26 -5.05 4.74 -15.33
N GLY A 27 -4.40 4.37 -14.21
CA GLY A 27 -2.95 4.13 -14.13
C GLY A 27 -2.11 5.41 -14.02
N ASN A 28 -2.72 6.54 -13.62
CA ASN A 28 -2.00 7.81 -13.50
C ASN A 28 -1.37 8.04 -12.10
N ASN A 29 -1.66 7.18 -11.13
CA ASN A 29 -1.24 7.23 -9.72
C ASN A 29 -1.68 8.52 -8.99
N GLN A 30 -2.80 9.12 -9.40
CA GLN A 30 -3.40 10.30 -8.79
C GLN A 30 -4.87 10.03 -8.52
N LEU A 31 -5.40 10.56 -7.43
CA LEU A 31 -6.83 10.47 -7.14
C LEU A 31 -7.60 11.40 -8.08
N ASP A 32 -8.44 10.82 -8.92
CA ASP A 32 -9.36 11.53 -9.79
C ASP A 32 -10.78 11.58 -9.21
N ALA A 33 -11.61 12.49 -9.72
CA ALA A 33 -12.96 12.75 -9.16
C ALA A 33 -13.95 11.58 -9.33
N ASP A 34 -13.71 10.70 -10.28
CA ASP A 34 -14.51 9.52 -10.62
C ASP A 34 -13.96 8.21 -10.02
N GLU A 35 -12.87 8.30 -9.26
CA GLU A 35 -12.26 7.15 -8.62
C GLU A 35 -12.84 6.90 -7.22
N PRO A 36 -13.14 5.62 -6.90
CA PRO A 36 -13.58 5.24 -5.56
C PRO A 36 -12.47 5.54 -4.54
N SER A 37 -12.83 6.21 -3.45
CA SER A 37 -11.84 6.60 -2.44
C SER A 37 -12.42 6.59 -1.04
N GLY A 38 -11.54 6.52 -0.05
CA GLY A 38 -11.84 6.55 1.37
C GLY A 38 -10.65 7.03 2.19
N THR A 39 -10.78 6.95 3.50
CA THR A 39 -9.72 7.32 4.45
C THR A 39 -9.60 6.23 5.50
N THR A 40 -8.39 5.91 5.93
CA THR A 40 -8.16 4.91 6.96
C THR A 40 -8.56 5.41 8.35
N ASP A 41 -9.08 4.50 9.17
CA ASP A 41 -9.33 4.73 10.59
C ASP A 41 -8.04 4.71 11.44
N ALA A 42 -8.18 4.80 12.77
CA ALA A 42 -7.05 4.80 13.71
C ALA A 42 -6.23 3.49 13.71
N ASN A 43 -6.78 2.41 13.18
CA ASN A 43 -6.15 1.10 13.08
C ASN A 43 -5.68 0.76 11.65
N GLY A 44 -5.79 1.73 10.73
CA GLY A 44 -5.42 1.59 9.33
C GLY A 44 -6.48 0.93 8.45
N TYR A 45 -7.67 0.61 8.96
CA TYR A 45 -8.75 0.03 8.16
C TYR A 45 -9.42 1.08 7.29
N PHE A 46 -9.78 0.70 6.08
CA PHE A 46 -10.54 1.52 5.14
C PHE A 46 -11.72 0.75 4.56
N ASN A 47 -12.70 1.52 4.09
CA ASN A 47 -13.84 1.02 3.36
C ASN A 47 -14.08 1.98 2.18
N ILE A 48 -14.18 1.45 0.97
CA ILE A 48 -14.37 2.20 -0.27
C ILE A 48 -15.64 1.70 -0.96
N GLU A 49 -16.37 2.60 -1.60
CA GLU A 49 -17.53 2.26 -2.43
C GLU A 49 -17.22 1.14 -3.43
N PRO A 50 -18.22 0.34 -3.81
CA PRO A 50 -18.02 -0.81 -4.69
C PRO A 50 -17.32 -0.46 -6.00
N LEU A 51 -16.30 -1.25 -6.33
CA LEU A 51 -15.56 -1.12 -7.58
C LEU A 51 -16.39 -1.66 -8.75
N THR A 52 -16.56 -0.86 -9.80
CA THR A 52 -17.03 -1.34 -11.10
C THR A 52 -15.82 -1.56 -12.00
N PRO A 53 -15.43 -2.81 -12.30
CA PRO A 53 -14.26 -3.08 -13.14
C PRO A 53 -14.38 -2.43 -14.53
N VAL A 54 -13.36 -1.72 -14.96
CA VAL A 54 -13.26 -1.16 -16.30
C VAL A 54 -12.52 -2.14 -17.22
N ALA A 55 -13.10 -2.49 -18.35
CA ALA A 55 -12.49 -3.45 -19.27
C ALA A 55 -11.15 -2.94 -19.82
N GLY A 56 -10.13 -3.79 -19.76
CA GLY A 56 -8.79 -3.50 -20.29
C GLY A 56 -7.87 -2.70 -19.37
N ILE A 57 -8.33 -2.37 -18.17
CA ILE A 57 -7.50 -1.73 -17.12
C ILE A 57 -7.25 -2.73 -15.99
N VAL A 58 -6.02 -2.74 -15.49
CA VAL A 58 -5.64 -3.46 -14.25
C VAL A 58 -5.55 -2.40 -13.16
N PRO A 59 -6.61 -2.23 -12.35
CA PRO A 59 -6.63 -1.21 -11.33
C PRO A 59 -5.62 -1.52 -10.22
N LYS A 60 -5.16 -0.48 -9.54
CA LYS A 60 -4.31 -0.56 -8.35
C LYS A 60 -4.99 0.13 -7.17
N ILE A 61 -4.73 -0.34 -5.97
CA ILE A 61 -5.10 0.35 -4.75
C ILE A 61 -3.90 1.17 -4.33
N ILE A 62 -4.12 2.47 -4.13
CA ILE A 62 -3.07 3.41 -3.73
C ILE A 62 -3.46 4.05 -2.41
N SER A 63 -2.52 4.06 -1.47
CA SER A 63 -2.63 4.78 -0.21
C SER A 63 -1.60 5.90 -0.16
N ILE A 64 -2.02 7.09 0.22
CA ILE A 64 -1.13 8.27 0.33
C ILE A 64 -1.23 8.88 1.72
N GLY A 65 -0.07 9.12 2.33
CA GLY A 65 0.04 9.79 3.60
C GLY A 65 -0.34 8.94 4.79
N GLY A 66 -0.77 9.61 5.85
CA GLY A 66 -1.20 8.99 7.10
C GLY A 66 -0.26 9.25 8.27
N THR A 67 -0.71 8.80 9.43
CA THR A 67 0.06 8.84 10.69
C THR A 67 0.28 7.42 11.17
N ASP A 68 1.52 7.06 11.42
CA ASP A 68 1.88 5.79 12.05
C ASP A 68 1.27 5.74 13.46
N SER A 69 0.35 4.82 13.70
CA SER A 69 -0.38 4.71 14.95
C SER A 69 0.47 4.21 16.12
N LYS A 70 1.65 3.65 15.87
CA LYS A 70 2.58 3.17 16.91
C LYS A 70 3.57 4.25 17.35
N THR A 71 4.07 5.03 16.42
CA THR A 71 5.09 6.05 16.70
C THR A 71 4.54 7.47 16.75
N GLY A 72 3.35 7.72 16.18
CA GLY A 72 2.78 9.05 16.00
C GLY A 72 3.46 9.85 14.87
N ALA A 73 4.34 9.24 14.09
CA ALA A 73 5.01 9.91 12.99
C ALA A 73 4.03 10.23 11.86
N VAL A 74 4.00 11.48 11.41
CA VAL A 74 3.22 11.91 10.25
C VAL A 74 4.02 11.67 8.99
N LEU A 75 3.45 10.94 8.04
CA LEU A 75 4.10 10.46 6.82
C LEU A 75 3.38 11.00 5.56
N PRO A 76 3.38 12.32 5.33
CA PRO A 76 2.50 12.95 4.33
C PRO A 76 2.78 12.53 2.88
N ASN A 77 3.97 12.05 2.59
CA ASN A 77 4.41 11.68 1.24
C ASN A 77 4.64 10.17 1.08
N LEU A 78 4.30 9.36 2.08
CA LEU A 78 4.39 7.91 1.94
C LEU A 78 3.29 7.45 0.99
N ALA A 79 3.67 6.82 -0.11
CA ALA A 79 2.76 6.19 -1.05
C ALA A 79 2.96 4.67 -1.00
N LEU A 80 1.88 3.94 -0.75
CA LEU A 80 1.86 2.49 -0.77
C LEU A 80 0.87 2.00 -1.84
N VAL A 81 1.21 0.90 -2.49
CA VAL A 81 0.43 0.35 -3.60
C VAL A 81 0.14 -1.13 -3.35
N SER A 82 -1.02 -1.56 -3.77
CA SER A 82 -1.38 -2.99 -3.82
C SER A 82 -2.10 -3.31 -5.12
N ASP A 83 -1.97 -4.55 -5.56
CA ASP A 83 -2.86 -5.08 -6.59
C ASP A 83 -4.27 -5.22 -6.03
N VAL A 84 -5.26 -5.12 -6.90
CA VAL A 84 -6.64 -5.48 -6.57
C VAL A 84 -6.72 -7.01 -6.60
N PRO A 85 -7.22 -7.68 -5.54
CA PRO A 85 -7.34 -9.13 -5.52
C PRO A 85 -8.36 -9.61 -6.56
N ALA A 86 -8.18 -10.85 -7.03
CA ALA A 86 -9.10 -11.46 -8.00
C ALA A 86 -10.52 -11.65 -7.43
N ASP A 87 -10.62 -11.90 -6.13
CA ASP A 87 -11.87 -11.96 -5.38
C ASP A 87 -12.08 -10.66 -4.60
N LEU A 88 -12.97 -9.82 -5.10
CA LEU A 88 -13.28 -8.51 -4.51
C LEU A 88 -14.09 -8.57 -3.20
N SER A 89 -14.52 -9.76 -2.78
CA SER A 89 -15.12 -9.96 -1.44
C SER A 89 -14.07 -10.13 -0.34
N GLN A 90 -12.80 -10.26 -0.71
CA GLN A 90 -11.68 -10.38 0.23
C GLN A 90 -11.20 -8.97 0.65
N ALA A 91 -10.95 -8.79 1.94
CA ALA A 91 -10.24 -7.61 2.42
C ALA A 91 -8.82 -7.57 1.85
N VAL A 92 -8.29 -6.38 1.57
CA VAL A 92 -6.97 -6.22 0.97
C VAL A 92 -5.99 -5.51 1.91
N ASN A 93 -4.74 -5.93 1.87
CA ASN A 93 -3.65 -5.25 2.55
C ASN A 93 -2.86 -4.35 1.59
N VAL A 94 -2.60 -3.13 2.05
CA VAL A 94 -1.73 -2.16 1.36
C VAL A 94 -0.52 -1.92 2.24
N THR A 95 0.63 -2.45 1.83
CA THR A 95 1.86 -2.48 2.63
C THR A 95 3.08 -2.14 1.78
N PRO A 96 4.24 -1.85 2.39
CA PRO A 96 5.50 -1.73 1.66
C PRO A 96 5.83 -2.97 0.80
N LEU A 97 5.53 -4.18 1.31
CA LEU A 97 5.77 -5.42 0.57
C LEU A 97 4.82 -5.56 -0.62
N THR A 98 3.51 -5.26 -0.46
CA THR A 98 2.57 -5.26 -1.59
C THR A 98 2.95 -4.20 -2.62
N THR A 99 3.50 -3.05 -2.19
CA THR A 99 4.03 -2.00 -3.08
C THR A 99 5.16 -2.54 -3.96
N LEU A 100 6.07 -3.29 -3.35
CA LEU A 100 7.16 -3.93 -4.10
C LEU A 100 6.63 -5.01 -5.05
N LEU A 101 5.65 -5.83 -4.62
CA LEU A 101 5.01 -6.84 -5.47
C LEU A 101 4.22 -6.22 -6.63
N ALA A 102 3.55 -5.08 -6.40
CA ALA A 102 2.80 -4.37 -7.42
C ALA A 102 3.68 -3.74 -8.53
N SER A 103 5.00 -3.63 -8.29
CA SER A 103 5.98 -3.18 -9.29
C SER A 103 6.41 -4.28 -10.27
N VAL A 104 5.91 -5.50 -10.09
CA VAL A 104 6.30 -6.68 -10.89
C VAL A 104 5.05 -7.29 -11.55
N ASP A 105 5.10 -7.52 -12.86
CA ASP A 105 3.91 -7.84 -13.66
C ASP A 105 3.47 -9.32 -13.61
N THR A 106 4.38 -10.24 -13.29
CA THR A 106 4.07 -11.68 -13.38
C THR A 106 4.04 -12.35 -12.01
N LEU A 107 3.10 -13.29 -11.82
CA LEU A 107 3.03 -14.10 -10.60
C LEU A 107 4.32 -14.85 -10.31
N GLN A 108 5.01 -15.34 -11.37
CA GLN A 108 6.28 -16.02 -11.22
C GLN A 108 7.37 -15.09 -10.65
N ALA A 109 7.48 -13.87 -11.18
CA ALA A 109 8.46 -12.90 -10.69
C ALA A 109 8.11 -12.43 -9.26
N LYS A 110 6.83 -12.26 -8.93
CA LYS A 110 6.39 -11.98 -7.56
C LYS A 110 6.80 -13.09 -6.59
N ALA A 111 6.57 -14.34 -6.95
CA ALA A 111 6.97 -15.50 -6.14
C ALA A 111 8.49 -15.59 -5.96
N GLN A 112 9.26 -15.33 -7.01
CA GLN A 112 10.73 -15.28 -6.92
C GLN A 112 11.21 -14.15 -6.00
N LEU A 113 10.56 -13.01 -6.05
CA LEU A 113 10.87 -11.86 -5.19
C LEU A 113 10.61 -12.19 -3.71
N LEU A 114 9.47 -12.82 -3.39
CA LEU A 114 9.16 -13.29 -2.02
C LEU A 114 10.21 -14.29 -1.52
N ALA A 115 10.58 -15.26 -2.36
CA ALA A 115 11.60 -16.24 -2.03
C ALA A 115 12.97 -15.58 -1.75
N ALA A 116 13.34 -14.57 -2.55
CA ALA A 116 14.58 -13.82 -2.37
C ALA A 116 14.60 -12.99 -1.07
N LEU A 117 13.42 -12.53 -0.63
CA LEU A 117 13.23 -11.79 0.64
C LEU A 117 13.09 -12.72 1.85
N GLY A 118 13.01 -14.04 1.64
CA GLY A 118 12.76 -15.00 2.71
C GLY A 118 11.35 -14.92 3.30
N VAL A 119 10.39 -14.46 2.51
CA VAL A 119 8.98 -14.36 2.90
C VAL A 119 8.24 -15.59 2.39
N SER A 120 7.59 -16.30 3.32
CA SER A 120 6.74 -17.46 3.02
C SER A 120 5.37 -17.03 2.48
N GLY A 121 4.70 -17.92 1.77
CA GLY A 121 3.36 -17.70 1.24
C GLY A 121 3.34 -17.35 -0.24
N THR A 122 2.14 -17.13 -0.76
CA THR A 122 1.91 -16.73 -2.15
C THR A 122 1.65 -15.23 -2.25
N PRO A 123 1.92 -14.61 -3.40
CA PRO A 123 1.58 -13.20 -3.61
C PRO A 123 0.11 -12.88 -3.28
N GLU A 124 -0.83 -13.76 -3.66
CA GLU A 124 -2.26 -13.58 -3.40
C GLU A 124 -2.60 -13.66 -1.90
N ALA A 125 -2.00 -14.60 -1.17
CA ALA A 125 -2.21 -14.70 0.28
C ALA A 125 -1.74 -13.43 1.00
N LEU A 126 -0.62 -12.84 0.60
CA LEU A 126 -0.11 -11.61 1.19
C LEU A 126 -0.99 -10.38 0.90
N LEU A 127 -1.75 -10.40 -0.21
CA LEU A 127 -2.72 -9.35 -0.50
C LEU A 127 -3.94 -9.41 0.44
N THR A 128 -4.38 -10.61 0.84
CA THR A 128 -5.69 -10.82 1.47
C THR A 128 -5.62 -11.22 2.94
N THR A 129 -4.49 -11.70 3.42
CA THR A 129 -4.30 -12.09 4.83
C THR A 129 -3.80 -10.91 5.66
N ASP A 130 -4.44 -10.61 6.79
CA ASP A 130 -3.96 -9.57 7.72
C ASP A 130 -2.71 -10.06 8.48
N GLY A 131 -1.56 -9.98 7.81
CA GLY A 131 -0.28 -10.40 8.35
C GLY A 131 0.17 -9.62 9.60
N TRP A 132 -0.39 -8.43 9.84
CA TRP A 132 -0.16 -7.71 11.09
C TRP A 132 -0.84 -8.40 12.27
N ALA A 133 -2.12 -8.74 12.12
CA ALA A 133 -2.87 -9.45 13.17
C ALA A 133 -2.30 -10.86 13.43
N GLU A 134 -1.89 -11.59 12.41
CA GLU A 134 -1.24 -12.88 12.55
C GLU A 134 0.11 -12.80 13.26
N ALA A 135 0.93 -11.81 12.94
CA ALA A 135 2.20 -11.58 13.62
C ALA A 135 2.01 -11.23 15.10
N GLU A 136 0.99 -10.41 15.44
CA GLU A 136 0.61 -10.13 16.83
C GLU A 136 0.10 -11.39 17.54
N ALA A 137 -0.58 -12.29 16.84
CA ALA A 137 -1.01 -13.60 17.36
C ALA A 137 0.13 -14.62 17.51
N GLY A 138 1.32 -14.29 17.01
CA GLY A 138 2.53 -15.09 17.24
C GLY A 138 3.00 -15.91 16.03
N ASP A 139 2.37 -15.81 14.87
CA ASP A 139 2.77 -16.50 13.65
C ASP A 139 4.19 -16.05 13.20
N GLU A 140 5.10 -17.01 13.03
CA GLU A 140 6.51 -16.72 12.73
C GLU A 140 6.72 -16.30 11.25
N ASP A 141 5.92 -16.82 10.31
CA ASP A 141 5.99 -16.43 8.91
C ASP A 141 5.43 -15.00 8.73
N ALA A 142 4.33 -14.68 9.41
CA ALA A 142 3.79 -13.33 9.45
C ALA A 142 4.76 -12.34 10.09
N LYS A 143 5.47 -12.71 11.17
CA LYS A 143 6.54 -11.90 11.75
C LYS A 143 7.71 -11.68 10.81
N ALA A 144 8.07 -12.70 10.01
CA ALA A 144 9.10 -12.55 8.99
C ALA A 144 8.69 -11.55 7.91
N ALA A 145 7.47 -11.66 7.39
CA ALA A 145 6.90 -10.71 6.43
C ALA A 145 6.82 -9.29 7.02
N GLN A 146 6.42 -9.16 8.29
CA GLN A 146 6.36 -7.86 8.98
C GLN A 146 7.74 -7.20 9.10
N ARG A 147 8.81 -7.96 9.42
CA ARG A 147 10.18 -7.42 9.43
C ARG A 147 10.59 -6.87 8.07
N VAL A 148 10.25 -7.57 6.99
CA VAL A 148 10.50 -7.11 5.61
C VAL A 148 9.69 -5.84 5.31
N ASN A 149 8.41 -5.79 5.69
CA ASN A 149 7.59 -4.60 5.55
C ASN A 149 8.21 -3.37 6.24
N GLN A 150 8.66 -3.50 7.50
CA GLN A 150 9.30 -2.42 8.25
C GLN A 150 10.58 -1.92 7.56
N GLN A 151 11.41 -2.83 7.03
CA GLN A 151 12.62 -2.44 6.32
C GLN A 151 12.31 -1.71 5.01
N LEU A 152 11.35 -2.19 4.24
CA LEU A 152 10.90 -1.56 2.99
C LEU A 152 10.24 -0.20 3.27
N GLY A 153 9.40 -0.10 4.30
CA GLY A 153 8.76 1.15 4.73
C GLY A 153 9.79 2.22 5.06
N LEU A 154 10.82 1.89 5.82
CA LEU A 154 11.91 2.79 6.14
C LEU A 154 12.67 3.26 4.87
N LEU A 155 12.89 2.37 3.91
CA LEU A 155 13.52 2.73 2.62
C LEU A 155 12.63 3.68 1.81
N LEU A 156 11.32 3.41 1.73
CA LEU A 156 10.37 4.27 1.02
C LEU A 156 10.27 5.66 1.66
N GLN A 157 10.20 5.75 2.99
CA GLN A 157 10.19 7.01 3.72
C GLN A 157 11.48 7.81 3.48
N THR A 158 12.64 7.14 3.48
CA THR A 158 13.94 7.78 3.23
C THR A 158 14.02 8.31 1.79
N ALA A 159 13.55 7.53 0.80
CA ALA A 159 13.55 7.92 -0.60
C ALA A 159 12.66 9.15 -0.85
N THR A 160 11.46 9.19 -0.27
CA THR A 160 10.56 10.36 -0.37
C THR A 160 11.15 11.60 0.28
N THR A 161 11.77 11.47 1.45
CA THR A 161 12.43 12.59 2.15
C THR A 161 13.60 13.15 1.34
N GLN A 162 14.43 12.30 0.73
CA GLN A 162 15.55 12.73 -0.11
C GLN A 162 15.07 13.45 -1.37
N THR A 163 13.97 13.00 -1.97
CA THR A 163 13.40 13.67 -3.15
C THR A 163 12.89 15.07 -2.81
N VAL A 164 12.16 15.21 -1.71
CA VAL A 164 11.69 16.52 -1.21
C VAL A 164 12.88 17.46 -0.88
N CYS A 165 13.91 16.93 -0.21
CA CYS A 165 15.10 17.69 0.13
C CYS A 165 15.86 18.19 -1.13
N ARG A 166 15.99 17.35 -2.16
CA ARG A 166 16.58 17.74 -3.45
C ARG A 166 15.77 18.83 -4.16
N ILE A 167 14.43 18.73 -4.17
CA ILE A 167 13.55 19.73 -4.77
C ILE A 167 13.70 21.06 -4.01
N MET A 168 13.68 21.05 -2.68
CA MET A 168 13.86 22.26 -1.86
C MET A 168 15.23 22.92 -2.07
N GLN A 169 16.31 22.15 -2.13
CA GLN A 169 17.65 22.69 -2.43
C GLN A 169 17.69 23.33 -3.82
N THR A 170 17.06 22.72 -4.83
CA THR A 170 17.01 23.27 -6.19
C THR A 170 16.16 24.55 -6.24
N CYS A 171 15.07 24.63 -5.49
CA CYS A 171 14.25 25.83 -5.38
C CYS A 171 14.99 26.96 -4.64
N PHE A 172 15.67 26.63 -3.53
CA PHE A 172 16.41 27.63 -2.74
C PHE A 172 17.57 28.26 -3.53
N LEU A 173 18.31 27.46 -4.30
CA LEU A 173 19.42 27.97 -5.15
C LEU A 173 18.92 28.79 -6.34
N ARG A 174 17.66 28.67 -6.77
CA ARG A 174 17.08 29.54 -7.81
C ARG A 174 16.55 30.87 -7.31
N THR A 175 16.33 31.04 -6.02
CA THR A 175 15.75 32.25 -5.43
C THR A 175 16.85 33.24 -4.95
N VAL A 176 18.12 32.86 -4.99
CA VAL A 176 19.28 33.63 -4.52
C VAL A 176 20.15 34.12 -5.71
N GLN A 177 19.67 34.04 -6.94
CA GLN A 177 20.22 34.74 -8.12
C GLN A 177 19.21 35.79 -8.60
#